data_56ccc2e8179c4a7179b77e4289f58977
#
_entry.id   56ccc2e8179c4a7179b77e4289f58977
#
_cell.length_a   1.000
_cell.length_b   1.000
_cell.length_c   1.000
_cell.angle_alpha   90.00
_cell.angle_beta   90.00
_cell.angle_gamma   90.00
#
_symmetry.space_group_name_H-M   'P 1'
#
loop_
_entity.id
_entity.type
_entity.pdbx_description
1 polymer ?
#
loop_
_entity_poly.entity_id
_entity_poly.type
_entity_poly.pdbx_seq_one_letter_code
_entity_poly.pdbx_strand_id
1 'polypeptide(L)'
;LDAHFVGIDYLLNKEYAIYQRMLYDYIKIAIKKRIKVLNFGRTASEIKSSIGAVPQDLTMYIRHKKSIKNRILRLFLQKIEPTPFHQKFPFKKVTENEKR
;
A
#
# COMPACT_ATOMS: atom_id res chain seq x y z
N LEU A 1 5.63 6.35 9.80
CA LEU A 1 6.62 5.38 9.36
C LEU A 1 6.29 4.97 7.93
N ASP A 2 7.27 5.08 7.04
CA ASP A 2 7.11 4.70 5.64
C ASP A 2 7.94 3.43 5.36
N ALA A 3 7.26 2.40 4.85
CA ALA A 3 7.84 1.15 4.39
C ALA A 3 7.88 1.16 2.85
N HIS A 4 8.91 1.75 2.26
CA HIS A 4 8.91 2.11 0.84
C HIS A 4 9.59 1.09 -0.06
N PHE A 5 10.80 0.68 0.25
CA PHE A 5 11.58 -0.21 -0.60
C PHE A 5 11.97 -1.47 0.15
N VAL A 6 11.86 -2.60 -0.52
CA VAL A 6 12.27 -3.88 0.01
C VAL A 6 12.97 -4.68 -1.09
N GLY A 7 14.10 -5.29 -0.72
CA GLY A 7 14.76 -6.31 -1.51
C GLY A 7 14.61 -7.65 -0.80
N ILE A 8 14.07 -8.65 -1.48
CA ILE A 8 13.89 -10.00 -0.95
C ILE A 8 14.35 -11.03 -1.98
N ASP A 9 14.83 -12.16 -1.50
CA ASP A 9 15.02 -13.33 -2.32
C ASP A 9 13.66 -13.97 -2.60
N TYR A 10 13.24 -13.99 -3.86
CA TYR A 10 11.92 -14.50 -4.25
C TYR A 10 11.78 -16.02 -4.07
N LEU A 11 12.86 -16.79 -4.17
CA LEU A 11 12.84 -18.22 -3.96
C LEU A 11 12.56 -18.52 -2.48
N LEU A 12 13.29 -17.88 -1.59
CA LEU A 12 13.10 -18.00 -0.15
C LEU A 12 11.75 -17.41 0.30
N ASN A 13 11.28 -16.34 -0.35
CA ASN A 13 9.98 -15.75 -0.03
C ASN A 13 8.82 -16.72 -0.25
N LYS A 14 8.90 -17.57 -1.29
CA LYS A 14 7.88 -18.58 -1.57
C LYS A 14 7.80 -19.62 -0.45
N GLU A 15 8.94 -20.01 0.10
CA GLU A 15 9.03 -21.04 1.16
C GLU A 15 8.73 -20.48 2.55
N TYR A 16 9.26 -19.31 2.88
CA TYR A 16 9.23 -18.75 4.24
C TYR A 16 8.29 -17.57 4.42
N ALA A 17 7.53 -17.17 3.40
CA ALA A 17 6.64 -16.01 3.40
C ALA A 17 7.31 -14.73 3.96
N ILE A 18 8.55 -14.48 3.55
CA ILE A 18 9.41 -13.40 4.08
C ILE A 18 8.73 -12.03 3.98
N TYR A 19 8.09 -11.75 2.84
CA TYR A 19 7.39 -10.49 2.63
C TYR A 19 6.28 -10.27 3.65
N GLN A 20 5.46 -11.28 3.90
CA GLN A 20 4.36 -11.18 4.87
C GLN A 20 4.90 -11.01 6.30
N ARG A 21 5.94 -11.75 6.66
CA ARG A 21 6.59 -11.63 7.97
C ARG A 21 7.15 -10.23 8.19
N MET A 22 7.79 -9.67 7.18
CA MET A 22 8.30 -8.29 7.22
C MET A 22 7.18 -7.26 7.45
N LEU A 23 6.01 -7.44 6.84
CA LEU A 23 4.86 -6.57 7.09
C LEU A 23 4.41 -6.62 8.56
N TYR A 24 4.40 -7.80 9.17
CA TYR A 24 4.09 -7.95 10.60
C TYR A 24 5.15 -7.28 11.49
N ASP A 25 6.43 -7.37 11.13
CA ASP A 25 7.50 -6.70 11.88
C ASP A 25 7.37 -5.17 11.81
N TYR A 26 6.96 -4.59 10.68
CA TYR A 26 6.64 -3.16 10.57
C TYR A 26 5.48 -2.77 11.51
N ILE A 27 4.42 -3.57 11.56
CA ILE A 27 3.30 -3.33 12.49
C ILE A 27 3.78 -3.40 13.94
N LYS A 28 4.56 -4.42 14.30
CA LYS A 28 5.14 -4.58 15.63
C LYS A 28 5.99 -3.37 16.04
N ILE A 29 6.83 -2.89 15.14
CA ILE A 29 7.65 -1.69 15.37
C ILE A 29 6.77 -0.46 15.54
N ALA A 30 5.75 -0.29 14.70
CA ALA A 30 4.83 0.83 14.77
C ALA A 30 4.09 0.88 16.11
N ILE A 31 3.59 -0.26 16.58
CA ILE A 31 2.93 -0.39 17.89
C ILE A 31 3.91 -0.07 19.02
N LYS A 32 5.10 -0.70 19.03
CA LYS A 32 6.14 -0.48 20.05
C LYS A 32 6.56 0.99 20.16
N LYS A 33 6.66 1.67 19.02
CA LYS A 33 7.05 3.08 18.94
C LYS A 33 5.86 4.04 19.01
N ARG A 34 4.64 3.56 19.22
CA ARG A 34 3.40 4.36 19.25
C ARG A 34 3.23 5.25 18.00
N ILE A 35 3.59 4.73 16.83
CA ILE A 35 3.47 5.45 15.56
C ILE A 35 2.01 5.51 15.15
N LYS A 36 1.50 6.71 14.89
CA LYS A 36 0.09 6.93 14.54
C LYS A 36 -0.27 6.44 13.15
N VAL A 37 0.65 6.53 12.19
CA VAL A 37 0.42 6.17 10.79
C VAL A 37 1.59 5.36 10.26
N LEU A 38 1.29 4.19 9.71
CA LEU A 38 2.21 3.31 9.01
C LEU A 38 1.82 3.26 7.52
N ASN A 39 2.69 3.75 6.65
CA ASN A 39 2.48 3.75 5.22
C ASN A 39 3.26 2.61 4.57
N PHE A 40 2.57 1.70 3.91
CA PHE A 40 3.16 0.53 3.24
C PHE A 40 3.52 0.76 1.76
N GLY A 41 3.39 2.00 1.27
CA GLY A 41 3.64 2.31 -0.14
C GLY A 41 2.57 1.75 -1.09
N ARG A 42 2.84 1.80 -2.41
CA ARG A 42 1.83 1.63 -3.45
C ARG A 42 1.60 0.22 -3.98
N THR A 43 2.56 -0.69 -3.84
CA THR A 43 2.52 -2.03 -4.45
C THR A 43 1.95 -3.10 -3.52
N ALA A 44 1.57 -4.26 -4.07
CA ALA A 44 1.09 -5.43 -3.32
C ALA A 44 -0.13 -5.14 -2.42
N SER A 45 -1.13 -4.43 -2.95
CA SER A 45 -2.31 -3.97 -2.21
C SER A 45 -3.11 -5.11 -1.58
N GLU A 46 -3.25 -6.24 -2.26
CA GLU A 46 -4.02 -7.37 -1.74
C GLU A 46 -3.41 -7.98 -0.47
N ILE A 47 -2.09 -8.24 -0.49
CA ILE A 47 -1.36 -8.76 0.69
C ILE A 47 -1.42 -7.76 1.85
N LYS A 48 -1.28 -6.46 1.58
CA LYS A 48 -1.38 -5.42 2.59
C LYS A 48 -2.79 -5.30 3.17
N SER A 49 -3.81 -5.49 2.36
CA SER A 49 -5.19 -5.52 2.84
C SER A 49 -5.45 -6.68 3.80
N SER A 50 -4.76 -7.82 3.65
CA SER A 50 -4.89 -8.97 4.56
C SER A 50 -4.39 -8.71 5.98
N ILE A 51 -3.60 -7.67 6.18
CA ILE A 51 -3.14 -7.20 7.50
C ILE A 51 -3.88 -5.94 7.97
N GLY A 52 -4.96 -5.57 7.29
CA GLY A 52 -5.82 -4.44 7.67
C GLY A 52 -5.40 -3.10 7.10
N ALA A 53 -4.47 -3.05 6.15
CA ALA A 53 -4.15 -1.80 5.47
C ALA A 53 -5.33 -1.32 4.61
N VAL A 54 -5.63 -0.03 4.71
CA VAL A 54 -6.70 0.63 3.94
C VAL A 54 -6.06 1.41 2.81
N PRO A 55 -6.56 1.29 1.56
CA PRO A 55 -6.06 2.06 0.44
C PRO A 55 -6.37 3.55 0.64
N GLN A 56 -5.43 4.38 0.22
CA GLN A 56 -5.63 5.83 0.13
C GLN A 56 -5.36 6.28 -1.30
N ASP A 57 -6.25 7.10 -1.83
CA ASP A 57 -6.08 7.68 -3.16
C ASP A 57 -4.91 8.66 -3.15
N LEU A 58 -4.04 8.52 -4.13
CA LEU A 58 -2.92 9.40 -4.35
C LEU A 58 -3.10 10.15 -5.67
N THR A 59 -2.99 11.47 -5.61
CA THR A 59 -3.01 12.31 -6.80
C THR A 59 -1.59 12.72 -7.16
N MET A 60 -1.20 12.49 -8.40
CA MET A 60 0.10 12.89 -8.90
C MET A 60 -0.08 13.92 -10.02
N TYR A 61 0.64 15.03 -9.94
CA TYR A 61 0.66 16.07 -10.96
C TYR A 61 1.91 15.95 -11.80
N ILE A 62 1.74 15.77 -13.11
CA ILE A 62 2.85 15.68 -14.05
C ILE A 62 2.70 16.76 -15.12
N ARG A 63 3.78 17.51 -15.36
CA ARG A 63 3.85 18.51 -16.41
C ARG A 63 5.17 18.38 -17.17
N HIS A 64 5.08 18.36 -18.49
CA HIS A 64 6.28 18.40 -19.35
C HIS A 64 6.62 19.85 -19.70
N LYS A 65 7.92 20.19 -19.74
CA LYS A 65 8.43 21.54 -20.06
C LYS A 65 7.97 22.05 -21.43
N LYS A 66 7.91 21.16 -22.45
CA LYS A 66 7.48 21.50 -23.80
C LYS A 66 5.97 21.31 -23.95
N SER A 67 5.26 22.32 -24.47
CA SER A 67 3.80 22.34 -24.60
C SER A 67 3.25 21.17 -25.44
N ILE A 68 3.85 20.87 -26.57
CA ILE A 68 3.44 19.79 -27.48
C ILE A 68 3.53 18.42 -26.76
N LYS A 69 4.67 18.16 -26.09
CA LYS A 69 4.86 16.92 -25.32
C LYS A 69 3.90 16.82 -24.15
N ASN A 70 3.55 17.94 -23.55
CA ASN A 70 2.56 17.97 -22.46
C ASN A 70 1.16 17.59 -22.96
N ARG A 71 0.77 17.97 -24.16
CA ARG A 71 -0.50 17.57 -24.78
C ARG A 71 -0.56 16.07 -25.04
N ILE A 72 0.53 15.49 -25.56
CA ILE A 72 0.65 14.04 -25.80
C ILE A 72 0.62 13.28 -24.49
N LEU A 73 1.37 13.74 -23.47
CA LEU A 73 1.41 13.14 -22.13
C LEU A 73 0.02 13.05 -21.51
N ARG A 74 -0.81 14.08 -21.68
CA ARG A 74 -2.19 14.09 -21.18
C ARG A 74 -3.03 12.93 -21.75
N LEU A 75 -2.89 12.64 -23.06
CA LEU A 75 -3.62 11.52 -23.69
C LEU A 75 -3.20 10.17 -23.13
N PHE A 76 -1.92 9.98 -22.80
CA PHE A 76 -1.42 8.75 -22.19
C PHE A 76 -1.88 8.62 -20.74
N LEU A 77 -1.85 9.69 -19.96
CA LEU A 77 -2.23 9.67 -18.55
C LEU A 77 -3.72 9.35 -18.33
N GLN A 78 -4.58 9.75 -19.28
CA GLN A 78 -6.02 9.43 -19.22
C GLN A 78 -6.32 7.94 -19.36
N LYS A 79 -5.37 7.14 -19.88
CA LYS A 79 -5.51 5.67 -20.03
C LYS A 79 -4.94 4.87 -18.86
N ILE A 80 -4.33 5.55 -17.88
CA ILE A 80 -3.76 4.87 -16.72
C ILE A 80 -4.86 4.70 -15.69
N GLU A 81 -5.34 3.47 -15.57
CA GLU A 81 -6.28 3.06 -14.53
C GLU A 81 -5.56 2.37 -13.37
N PRO A 82 -6.03 2.55 -12.13
CA PRO A 82 -5.52 1.80 -11.01
C PRO A 82 -5.71 0.30 -11.22
N THR A 83 -4.73 -0.52 -10.89
CA THR A 83 -4.87 -1.97 -10.95
C THR A 83 -5.93 -2.40 -9.93
N PRO A 84 -7.04 -3.03 -10.37
CA PRO A 84 -8.06 -3.51 -9.45
C PRO A 84 -7.46 -4.60 -8.54
N PHE A 85 -7.84 -4.60 -7.27
CA PHE A 85 -7.46 -5.64 -6.33
C PHE A 85 -8.62 -5.95 -5.38
N HIS A 86 -8.62 -7.15 -4.82
CA HIS A 86 -9.62 -7.56 -3.84
C HIS A 86 -9.25 -7.07 -2.45
N GLN A 87 -10.01 -6.10 -1.91
CA GLN A 87 -9.82 -5.60 -0.56
C GLN A 87 -10.26 -6.65 0.47
N LYS A 88 -9.35 -7.03 1.36
CA LYS A 88 -9.63 -7.94 2.48
C LYS A 88 -9.89 -7.15 3.76
N PHE A 89 -10.80 -7.65 4.59
CA PHE A 89 -11.16 -7.03 5.86
C PHE A 89 -10.91 -8.03 6.99
N PRO A 90 -9.65 -8.16 7.47
CA PRO A 90 -9.27 -9.20 8.43
C PRO A 90 -9.81 -8.97 9.84
N PHE A 91 -10.20 -7.72 10.16
CA PHE A 91 -10.68 -7.37 11.48
C PHE A 91 -12.21 -7.31 11.52
N LYS A 92 -12.80 -7.83 12.59
CA LYS A 92 -14.23 -7.65 12.87
C LYS A 92 -14.51 -6.16 13.06
N LYS A 93 -15.63 -5.67 12.50
CA LYS A 93 -16.14 -4.34 12.87
C LYS A 93 -16.48 -4.37 14.33
N VAL A 94 -15.83 -3.55 15.14
CA VAL A 94 -16.21 -3.36 16.55
C VAL A 94 -17.59 -2.70 16.52
N THR A 95 -18.60 -3.44 16.89
CA THR A 95 -19.96 -2.90 17.09
C THR A 95 -19.91 -1.99 18.32
N GLU A 96 -20.54 -0.84 18.24
CA GLU A 96 -20.53 0.22 19.26
C GLU A 96 -21.02 -0.26 20.65
N ASN A 97 -21.61 -1.47 20.73
CA ASN A 97 -22.10 -2.09 21.96
C ASN A 97 -21.01 -2.71 22.87
N GLU A 98 -19.76 -2.83 22.41
CA GLU A 98 -18.67 -3.36 23.26
C GLU A 98 -17.87 -2.26 24.01
N LYS A 99 -18.32 -1.01 23.94
CA LYS A 99 -17.73 0.12 24.68
C LYS A 99 -18.45 0.45 26.01
N ARG A 100 -19.12 -0.51 26.63
CA ARG A 100 -19.63 -0.34 27.99
C ARG A 100 -18.87 -1.16 29.01
#